data_aa17e81934cca1f16d9de34928cf3576
#
_entry.id   aa17e81934cca1f16d9de34928cf3576
#
_cell.length_a   1.000
_cell.length_b   1.000
_cell.length_c   1.000
_cell.angle_alpha   90.00
_cell.angle_beta   90.00
_cell.angle_gamma   90.00
#
_symmetry.space_group_name_H-M   'P 1'
#
loop_
_entity.id
_entity.type
_entity.pdbx_description
1 polymer ?
#
loop_
_entity_poly.entity_id
_entity_poly.type
_entity_poly.pdbx_seq_one_letter_code
_entity_poly.pdbx_strand_id
1 'polypeptide(L)'
;MTSEVTPELFASVPDRDGRFGRFGGKFVAETLMSALADLEQLYARLKDDAAFQLEFDEDLAHYVGRPSPLYEAARLSDVIGGARILLKREDLNHTGAHKVNNTIGQALLAKHMGKKRVIAETGAGQHGVASATVAARLGLECHVFMGEEDIRRQALNVYRMKLLGAQVVSVTSGSRTLKDAMNEAMRDWVTNVEDTFYIIGTVAGPHPYPMLVRDFQSVIGREARAQSLAQCGKLPDALVACVGGGSNAIGLFHPFLQDESVAMYGVEAGGKGLETGEHAAPLSIGSPGVLHGNRTYLMQDKDGQILETHSVSAGLDYPGVGPEHAWLKDIGRVQYVAANDDEALAAFHRLTRVEGIMPALETAHAMAHAEKLAASMSPEQHVVVNLSGRGDKDILTVAALEGIEV
;
A
#
# COMPACT_ATOMS: atom_id res chain seq x y z
N MET A 1 10.33 10.52 27.27
CA MET A 1 11.34 9.47 27.36
C MET A 1 11.32 8.75 26.02
N THR A 2 12.30 9.01 25.16
CA THR A 2 12.52 8.24 23.93
C THR A 2 13.06 6.89 24.40
N SER A 3 12.24 5.84 24.37
CA SER A 3 12.73 4.47 24.51
C SER A 3 13.76 4.24 23.40
N GLU A 4 14.95 3.76 23.76
CA GLU A 4 15.93 3.34 22.76
C GLU A 4 15.26 2.34 21.82
N VAL A 5 15.44 2.55 20.52
CA VAL A 5 14.91 1.69 19.47
C VAL A 5 15.79 0.44 19.46
N THR A 6 15.28 -0.68 19.97
CA THR A 6 16.02 -1.95 20.02
C THR A 6 15.40 -2.98 19.08
N PRO A 7 16.14 -3.99 18.62
CA PRO A 7 15.59 -5.09 17.78
C PRO A 7 14.38 -5.78 18.41
N GLU A 8 14.38 -5.96 19.73
CA GLU A 8 13.28 -6.57 20.48
C GLU A 8 11.99 -5.74 20.39
N LEU A 9 12.10 -4.41 20.26
CA LEU A 9 10.96 -3.52 20.10
C LEU A 9 10.16 -3.86 18.84
N PHE A 10 10.83 -4.10 17.70
CA PHE A 10 10.16 -4.46 16.44
C PHE A 10 9.52 -5.84 16.48
N ALA A 11 10.13 -6.78 17.21
CA ALA A 11 9.57 -8.14 17.38
C ALA A 11 8.36 -8.16 18.32
N SER A 12 8.16 -7.14 19.16
CA SER A 12 7.09 -7.07 20.15
C SER A 12 5.77 -6.49 19.61
N VAL A 13 5.73 -6.03 18.35
CA VAL A 13 4.55 -5.38 17.76
C VAL A 13 4.00 -6.16 16.56
N PRO A 14 2.67 -6.17 16.39
CA PRO A 14 1.69 -5.63 17.32
C PRO A 14 1.66 -6.43 18.62
N ASP A 15 1.26 -5.77 19.72
CA ASP A 15 1.01 -6.45 20.98
C ASP A 15 -0.25 -7.33 20.91
N ARG A 16 -0.60 -8.02 22.02
CA ARG A 16 -1.75 -8.92 22.11
C ARG A 16 -3.10 -8.24 21.84
N ASP A 17 -3.16 -6.91 21.98
CA ASP A 17 -4.36 -6.12 21.71
C ASP A 17 -4.37 -5.56 20.27
N GLY A 18 -3.38 -5.97 19.45
CA GLY A 18 -3.20 -5.52 18.07
C GLY A 18 -2.66 -4.10 17.94
N ARG A 19 -1.87 -3.64 18.92
CA ARG A 19 -1.36 -2.28 18.96
C ARG A 19 0.11 -2.18 18.58
N PHE A 20 0.42 -1.09 17.89
CA PHE A 20 1.76 -0.58 17.63
C PHE A 20 1.93 0.68 18.50
N GLY A 21 2.44 0.51 19.72
CA GLY A 21 2.44 1.56 20.72
C GLY A 21 1.01 2.03 21.04
N ARG A 22 0.71 3.30 20.77
CA ARG A 22 -0.64 3.87 20.98
C ARG A 22 -1.59 3.72 19.78
N PHE A 23 -1.14 3.18 18.66
CA PHE A 23 -1.89 3.02 17.41
C PHE A 23 -2.36 1.58 17.20
N GLY A 24 -3.25 1.35 16.22
CA GLY A 24 -3.83 0.02 15.95
C GLY A 24 -5.06 -0.26 16.80
N GLY A 25 -5.24 -1.51 17.18
CA GLY A 25 -6.38 -2.01 17.96
C GLY A 25 -7.56 -2.45 17.11
N LYS A 26 -8.72 -2.68 17.77
CA LYS A 26 -9.98 -3.18 17.16
C LYS A 26 -11.12 -2.24 17.51
N PHE A 27 -11.37 -1.21 16.70
CA PHE A 27 -12.43 -0.22 16.90
C PHE A 27 -13.58 -0.49 15.91
N VAL A 28 -14.30 -1.58 16.14
CA VAL A 28 -15.38 -2.06 15.26
C VAL A 28 -16.65 -2.36 16.06
N ALA A 29 -17.77 -2.58 15.35
CA ALA A 29 -18.99 -3.07 15.96
C ALA A 29 -18.79 -4.45 16.60
N GLU A 30 -19.51 -4.73 17.69
CA GLU A 30 -19.40 -5.98 18.45
C GLU A 30 -19.63 -7.22 17.59
N THR A 31 -20.49 -7.11 16.58
CA THR A 31 -20.79 -8.19 15.62
C THR A 31 -19.57 -8.66 14.82
N LEU A 32 -18.54 -7.84 14.66
CA LEU A 32 -17.30 -8.21 13.97
C LEU A 32 -16.24 -8.80 14.90
N MET A 33 -16.40 -8.70 16.22
CA MET A 33 -15.35 -9.13 17.17
C MET A 33 -15.07 -10.62 17.09
N SER A 34 -16.11 -11.46 16.93
CA SER A 34 -15.93 -12.92 16.75
C SER A 34 -15.19 -13.23 15.45
N ALA A 35 -15.59 -12.63 14.33
CA ALA A 35 -14.95 -12.87 13.04
C ALA A 35 -13.48 -12.43 13.02
N LEU A 36 -13.13 -11.33 13.68
CA LEU A 36 -11.75 -10.90 13.84
C LEU A 36 -10.95 -11.85 14.72
N ALA A 37 -11.54 -12.37 15.81
CA ALA A 37 -10.90 -13.35 16.67
C ALA A 37 -10.64 -14.67 15.92
N ASP A 38 -11.60 -15.15 15.14
CA ASP A 38 -11.46 -16.35 14.31
C ASP A 38 -10.35 -16.19 13.27
N LEU A 39 -10.29 -15.02 12.60
CA LEU A 39 -9.22 -14.71 11.65
C LEU A 39 -7.86 -14.64 12.32
N GLU A 40 -7.76 -13.99 13.48
CA GLU A 40 -6.52 -13.88 14.26
C GLU A 40 -6.00 -15.26 14.67
N GLN A 41 -6.88 -16.13 15.20
CA GLN A 41 -6.54 -17.51 15.61
C GLN A 41 -6.11 -18.37 14.40
N LEU A 42 -6.84 -18.27 13.29
CA LEU A 42 -6.48 -18.98 12.07
C LEU A 42 -5.11 -18.53 11.58
N TYR A 43 -4.87 -17.23 11.49
CA TYR A 43 -3.59 -16.72 11.01
C TYR A 43 -2.44 -17.08 11.95
N ALA A 44 -2.62 -16.97 13.26
CA ALA A 44 -1.61 -17.38 14.24
C ALA A 44 -1.19 -18.86 14.07
N ARG A 45 -2.11 -19.71 13.62
CA ARG A 45 -1.81 -21.12 13.31
C ARG A 45 -1.13 -21.31 11.95
N LEU A 46 -1.59 -20.56 10.92
CA LEU A 46 -1.16 -20.78 9.53
C LEU A 46 0.13 -20.03 9.17
N LYS A 47 0.44 -18.92 9.83
CA LYS A 47 1.61 -18.10 9.46
C LYS A 47 2.95 -18.85 9.52
N ASP A 48 3.05 -19.87 10.38
CA ASP A 48 4.25 -20.71 10.55
C ASP A 48 4.01 -22.16 10.07
N ASP A 49 2.82 -22.45 9.47
CA ASP A 49 2.50 -23.76 8.92
C ASP A 49 3.19 -23.97 7.57
N ALA A 50 4.00 -25.01 7.47
CA ALA A 50 4.81 -25.29 6.28
C ALA A 50 3.97 -25.54 5.02
N ALA A 51 2.79 -26.14 5.14
CA ALA A 51 1.93 -26.42 3.99
C ALA A 51 1.28 -25.14 3.47
N PHE A 52 0.82 -24.26 4.36
CA PHE A 52 0.29 -22.96 3.99
C PHE A 52 1.35 -22.06 3.36
N GLN A 53 2.56 -22.03 3.95
CA GLN A 53 3.67 -21.23 3.39
C GLN A 53 4.09 -21.75 2.02
N LEU A 54 4.12 -23.08 1.80
CA LEU A 54 4.41 -23.64 0.50
C LEU A 54 3.34 -23.28 -0.54
N GLU A 55 2.03 -23.39 -0.20
CA GLU A 55 0.92 -22.99 -1.10
C GLU A 55 1.04 -21.50 -1.47
N PHE A 56 1.34 -20.64 -0.50
CA PHE A 56 1.51 -19.22 -0.73
C PHE A 56 2.74 -18.90 -1.59
N ASP A 57 3.89 -19.53 -1.31
CA ASP A 57 5.14 -19.32 -2.06
C ASP A 57 5.03 -19.86 -3.51
N GLU A 58 4.35 -20.98 -3.73
CA GLU A 58 4.05 -21.50 -5.08
C GLU A 58 3.19 -20.51 -5.87
N ASP A 59 2.17 -19.93 -5.25
CA ASP A 59 1.34 -18.90 -5.88
C ASP A 59 2.14 -17.63 -6.17
N LEU A 60 2.99 -17.20 -5.26
CA LEU A 60 3.88 -16.06 -5.49
C LEU A 60 4.84 -16.31 -6.66
N ALA A 61 5.43 -17.50 -6.73
CA ALA A 61 6.41 -17.85 -7.78
C ALA A 61 5.73 -18.06 -9.14
N HIS A 62 4.69 -18.89 -9.20
CA HIS A 62 4.14 -19.40 -10.47
C HIS A 62 2.93 -18.62 -10.99
N TYR A 63 2.21 -17.92 -10.13
CA TYR A 63 1.05 -17.12 -10.53
C TYR A 63 1.33 -15.62 -10.51
N VAL A 64 2.01 -15.11 -9.48
CA VAL A 64 2.38 -13.69 -9.40
C VAL A 64 3.60 -13.37 -10.25
N GLY A 65 4.54 -14.30 -10.41
CA GLY A 65 5.76 -14.14 -11.18
C GLY A 65 6.94 -13.60 -10.37
N ARG A 66 6.97 -13.91 -9.06
CA ARG A 66 8.07 -13.51 -8.18
C ARG A 66 9.28 -14.44 -8.29
N PRO A 67 10.52 -13.98 -7.95
CA PRO A 67 10.82 -12.67 -7.39
C PRO A 67 10.72 -11.54 -8.43
N SER A 68 10.15 -10.37 -8.02
CA SER A 68 10.20 -9.19 -8.87
C SER A 68 11.65 -8.65 -8.96
N PRO A 69 12.11 -8.14 -10.11
CA PRO A 69 13.47 -7.67 -10.25
C PRO A 69 13.81 -6.46 -9.37
N LEU A 70 15.06 -6.35 -8.96
CA LEU A 70 15.67 -5.10 -8.53
C LEU A 70 16.46 -4.55 -9.73
N TYR A 71 15.92 -3.51 -10.38
CA TYR A 71 16.45 -2.92 -11.61
C TYR A 71 17.23 -1.65 -11.32
N GLU A 72 18.46 -1.55 -11.78
CA GLU A 72 19.25 -0.32 -11.71
C GLU A 72 18.82 0.64 -12.82
N ALA A 73 18.28 1.78 -12.45
CA ALA A 73 17.90 2.87 -13.34
C ALA A 73 19.16 3.71 -13.68
N ALA A 74 20.08 3.13 -14.45
CA ALA A 74 21.41 3.69 -14.67
C ALA A 74 21.35 5.05 -15.39
N ARG A 75 20.52 5.17 -16.43
CA ARG A 75 20.36 6.43 -17.16
C ARG A 75 19.73 7.52 -16.30
N LEU A 76 18.77 7.15 -15.47
CA LEU A 76 18.17 8.09 -14.52
C LEU A 76 19.20 8.53 -13.46
N SER A 77 19.98 7.61 -12.94
CA SER A 77 21.07 7.90 -12.00
C SER A 77 22.08 8.87 -12.59
N ASP A 78 22.48 8.67 -13.86
CA ASP A 78 23.38 9.57 -14.58
C ASP A 78 22.77 10.99 -14.76
N VAL A 79 21.47 11.07 -15.07
CA VAL A 79 20.77 12.35 -15.27
C VAL A 79 20.61 13.11 -13.95
N ILE A 80 20.31 12.39 -12.86
CA ILE A 80 20.09 13.01 -11.53
C ILE A 80 21.43 13.38 -10.90
N GLY A 81 22.46 12.52 -11.08
CA GLY A 81 23.72 12.60 -10.36
C GLY A 81 23.62 12.08 -8.93
N GLY A 82 24.76 11.92 -8.25
CA GLY A 82 24.82 11.41 -6.88
C GLY A 82 24.62 9.90 -6.78
N ALA A 83 23.76 9.43 -5.88
CA ALA A 83 23.59 8.00 -5.62
C ALA A 83 22.90 7.26 -6.78
N ARG A 84 23.19 5.96 -6.89
CA ARG A 84 22.51 5.05 -7.81
C ARG A 84 21.06 4.83 -7.37
N ILE A 85 20.12 4.85 -8.32
CA ILE A 85 18.71 4.58 -8.08
C ILE A 85 18.38 3.18 -8.58
N LEU A 86 17.89 2.33 -7.70
CA LEU A 86 17.44 0.98 -7.99
C LEU A 86 15.92 0.89 -7.77
N LEU A 87 15.21 0.30 -8.71
CA LEU A 87 13.76 0.15 -8.68
C LEU A 87 13.37 -1.29 -8.33
N LYS A 88 12.66 -1.49 -7.23
CA LYS A 88 12.01 -2.76 -6.93
C LYS A 88 10.73 -2.86 -7.75
N ARG A 89 10.73 -3.72 -8.79
CA ARG A 89 9.79 -3.74 -9.91
C ARG A 89 8.50 -4.51 -9.58
N GLU A 90 7.70 -4.01 -8.62
CA GLU A 90 6.39 -4.59 -8.30
C GLU A 90 5.34 -4.36 -9.40
N ASP A 91 5.59 -3.45 -10.32
CA ASP A 91 4.82 -3.22 -11.54
C ASP A 91 4.84 -4.40 -12.53
N LEU A 92 5.82 -5.29 -12.43
CA LEU A 92 5.94 -6.48 -13.26
C LEU A 92 5.19 -7.70 -12.72
N ASN A 93 4.67 -7.63 -11.51
CA ASN A 93 3.85 -8.69 -10.96
C ASN A 93 2.56 -8.87 -11.77
N HIS A 94 1.98 -10.07 -11.74
CA HIS A 94 0.62 -10.28 -12.25
C HIS A 94 -0.33 -9.24 -11.66
N THR A 95 -1.26 -8.72 -12.45
CA THR A 95 -2.12 -7.54 -12.20
C THR A 95 -1.42 -6.17 -12.33
N GLY A 96 -0.10 -6.11 -12.37
CA GLY A 96 0.67 -4.89 -12.61
C GLY A 96 0.93 -4.03 -11.37
N ALA A 97 0.88 -4.61 -10.16
CA ALA A 97 1.17 -3.91 -8.92
C ALA A 97 1.45 -4.89 -7.76
N HIS A 98 1.95 -4.37 -6.63
CA HIS A 98 2.19 -5.10 -5.38
C HIS A 98 0.94 -5.71 -4.73
N LYS A 99 -0.26 -5.24 -5.08
CA LYS A 99 -1.52 -5.61 -4.40
C LYS A 99 -1.78 -7.12 -4.41
N VAL A 100 -1.38 -7.81 -5.48
CA VAL A 100 -1.60 -9.24 -5.65
C VAL A 100 -0.91 -10.08 -4.56
N ASN A 101 0.23 -9.65 -4.01
CA ASN A 101 0.92 -10.36 -2.93
C ASN A 101 0.02 -10.55 -1.70
N ASN A 102 -0.66 -9.46 -1.32
CA ASN A 102 -1.57 -9.45 -0.18
C ASN A 102 -2.89 -10.18 -0.50
N THR A 103 -3.48 -9.92 -1.68
CA THR A 103 -4.79 -10.50 -2.00
C THR A 103 -4.74 -12.02 -2.13
N ILE A 104 -3.64 -12.61 -2.61
CA ILE A 104 -3.45 -14.07 -2.59
C ILE A 104 -3.46 -14.61 -1.16
N GLY A 105 -2.64 -14.03 -0.27
CA GLY A 105 -2.57 -14.48 1.12
C GLY A 105 -3.93 -14.41 1.82
N GLN A 106 -4.65 -13.29 1.67
CA GLN A 106 -5.98 -13.14 2.27
C GLN A 106 -7.03 -14.07 1.62
N ALA A 107 -6.97 -14.30 0.31
CA ALA A 107 -7.90 -15.21 -0.36
C ALA A 107 -7.66 -16.68 0.06
N LEU A 108 -6.40 -17.08 0.29
CA LEU A 108 -6.10 -18.39 0.87
C LEU A 108 -6.65 -18.51 2.29
N LEU A 109 -6.53 -17.46 3.12
CA LEU A 109 -7.18 -17.45 4.45
C LEU A 109 -8.70 -17.58 4.34
N ALA A 110 -9.34 -16.86 3.42
CA ALA A 110 -10.78 -16.98 3.16
C ALA A 110 -11.18 -18.40 2.82
N LYS A 111 -10.41 -19.07 1.97
CA LYS A 111 -10.59 -20.48 1.60
C LYS A 111 -10.47 -21.42 2.81
N HIS A 112 -9.44 -21.23 3.63
CA HIS A 112 -9.24 -21.98 4.87
C HIS A 112 -10.33 -21.75 5.93
N MET A 113 -11.00 -20.57 5.90
CA MET A 113 -12.18 -20.28 6.72
C MET A 113 -13.49 -20.86 6.12
N GLY A 114 -13.43 -21.46 4.93
CA GLY A 114 -14.61 -21.97 4.24
C GLY A 114 -15.55 -20.88 3.71
N LYS A 115 -15.07 -19.64 3.57
CA LYS A 115 -15.85 -18.54 3.01
C LYS A 115 -16.09 -18.73 1.53
N LYS A 116 -17.28 -18.35 1.06
CA LYS A 116 -17.70 -18.50 -0.34
C LYS A 116 -17.64 -17.19 -1.12
N ARG A 117 -17.69 -16.07 -0.40
CA ARG A 117 -17.72 -14.73 -0.93
C ARG A 117 -16.58 -13.91 -0.35
N VAL A 118 -15.98 -13.10 -1.20
CA VAL A 118 -15.00 -12.07 -0.78
C VAL A 118 -15.50 -10.70 -1.19
N ILE A 119 -15.22 -9.71 -0.35
CA ILE A 119 -15.46 -8.31 -0.67
C ILE A 119 -14.14 -7.55 -0.59
N ALA A 120 -14.05 -6.45 -1.34
CA ALA A 120 -12.91 -5.55 -1.31
C ALA A 120 -13.38 -4.11 -1.54
N GLU A 121 -12.64 -3.14 -1.05
CA GLU A 121 -12.73 -1.75 -1.43
C GLU A 121 -11.67 -1.40 -2.48
N THR A 122 -11.88 -0.35 -3.26
CA THR A 122 -10.83 0.15 -4.15
C THR A 122 -11.04 1.63 -4.49
N GLY A 123 -9.94 2.39 -4.63
CA GLY A 123 -9.91 3.74 -5.21
C GLY A 123 -9.34 3.70 -6.62
N ALA A 124 -8.02 3.58 -6.78
CA ALA A 124 -7.35 3.48 -8.09
C ALA A 124 -7.71 2.20 -8.90
N GLY A 125 -8.50 1.28 -8.35
CA GLY A 125 -8.93 0.06 -9.01
C GLY A 125 -7.93 -1.10 -8.91
N GLN A 126 -6.67 -0.89 -8.56
CA GLN A 126 -5.65 -1.94 -8.55
C GLN A 126 -5.93 -3.02 -7.49
N HIS A 127 -6.41 -2.63 -6.30
CA HIS A 127 -6.79 -3.59 -5.28
C HIS A 127 -8.02 -4.40 -5.70
N GLY A 128 -9.02 -3.73 -6.28
CA GLY A 128 -10.21 -4.39 -6.82
C GLY A 128 -9.87 -5.40 -7.92
N VAL A 129 -8.98 -5.03 -8.87
CA VAL A 129 -8.50 -5.96 -9.90
C VAL A 129 -7.76 -7.14 -9.28
N ALA A 130 -6.86 -6.91 -8.31
CA ALA A 130 -6.14 -8.00 -7.65
C ALA A 130 -7.09 -8.93 -6.88
N SER A 131 -8.08 -8.38 -6.16
CA SER A 131 -9.09 -9.17 -5.44
C SER A 131 -9.98 -9.98 -6.39
N ALA A 132 -10.46 -9.36 -7.49
CA ALA A 132 -11.22 -10.06 -8.51
C ALA A 132 -10.41 -11.20 -9.18
N THR A 133 -9.11 -10.95 -9.41
CA THR A 133 -8.18 -11.92 -10.00
C THR A 133 -8.04 -13.18 -9.12
N VAL A 134 -7.76 -12.99 -7.83
CA VAL A 134 -7.60 -14.12 -6.92
C VAL A 134 -8.90 -14.82 -6.62
N ALA A 135 -10.02 -14.10 -6.57
CA ALA A 135 -11.35 -14.67 -6.42
C ALA A 135 -11.71 -15.56 -7.61
N ALA A 136 -11.49 -15.09 -8.84
CA ALA A 136 -11.70 -15.88 -10.06
C ALA A 136 -10.85 -17.17 -10.05
N ARG A 137 -9.57 -17.06 -9.66
CA ARG A 137 -8.67 -18.22 -9.54
C ARG A 137 -9.14 -19.26 -8.53
N LEU A 138 -9.66 -18.81 -7.38
CA LEU A 138 -10.05 -19.70 -6.28
C LEU A 138 -11.53 -20.10 -6.28
N GLY A 139 -12.31 -19.63 -7.27
CA GLY A 139 -13.75 -19.92 -7.40
C GLY A 139 -14.60 -19.26 -6.32
N LEU A 140 -14.20 -18.05 -5.86
CA LEU A 140 -14.93 -17.27 -4.86
C LEU A 140 -15.80 -16.21 -5.56
N GLU A 141 -16.99 -15.96 -5.04
CA GLU A 141 -17.79 -14.79 -5.42
C GLU A 141 -17.07 -13.52 -4.95
N CYS A 142 -17.02 -12.48 -5.81
CA CYS A 142 -16.29 -11.25 -5.51
C CYS A 142 -17.14 -10.01 -5.72
N HIS A 143 -17.29 -9.18 -4.68
CA HIS A 143 -17.90 -7.86 -4.76
C HIS A 143 -16.86 -6.78 -4.42
N VAL A 144 -16.72 -5.78 -5.30
CA VAL A 144 -15.76 -4.69 -5.13
C VAL A 144 -16.51 -3.38 -4.97
N PHE A 145 -16.39 -2.75 -3.81
CA PHE A 145 -16.96 -1.44 -3.52
C PHE A 145 -16.01 -0.35 -4.05
N MET A 146 -16.55 0.57 -4.83
CA MET A 146 -15.77 1.64 -5.44
C MET A 146 -16.60 2.92 -5.50
N GLY A 147 -16.01 4.04 -5.11
CA GLY A 147 -16.66 5.34 -5.19
C GLY A 147 -17.01 5.72 -6.63
N GLU A 148 -18.18 6.35 -6.84
CA GLU A 148 -18.63 6.73 -8.18
C GLU A 148 -17.63 7.64 -8.91
N GLU A 149 -16.94 8.52 -8.20
CA GLU A 149 -15.90 9.38 -8.75
C GLU A 149 -14.68 8.58 -9.20
N ASP A 150 -14.26 7.59 -8.41
CA ASP A 150 -13.17 6.69 -8.76
C ASP A 150 -13.54 5.76 -9.92
N ILE A 151 -14.80 5.29 -10.00
CA ILE A 151 -15.31 4.51 -11.15
C ILE A 151 -15.14 5.30 -12.45
N ARG A 152 -15.45 6.60 -12.43
CA ARG A 152 -15.30 7.47 -13.59
C ARG A 152 -13.83 7.64 -13.99
N ARG A 153 -12.95 7.88 -13.01
CA ARG A 153 -11.50 8.07 -13.23
C ARG A 153 -10.81 6.80 -13.72
N GLN A 154 -11.27 5.63 -13.30
CA GLN A 154 -10.58 4.35 -13.46
C GLN A 154 -11.43 3.31 -14.23
N ALA A 155 -12.12 3.75 -15.27
CA ALA A 155 -13.06 2.92 -16.05
C ALA A 155 -12.43 1.64 -16.61
N LEU A 156 -11.16 1.67 -17.02
CA LEU A 156 -10.44 0.48 -17.51
C LEU A 156 -10.29 -0.59 -16.43
N ASN A 157 -9.99 -0.20 -15.19
CA ASN A 157 -9.90 -1.15 -14.08
C ASN A 157 -11.29 -1.70 -13.70
N VAL A 158 -12.34 -0.86 -13.77
CA VAL A 158 -13.72 -1.31 -13.58
C VAL A 158 -14.10 -2.39 -14.61
N TYR A 159 -13.74 -2.18 -15.87
CA TYR A 159 -14.00 -3.18 -16.92
C TYR A 159 -13.20 -4.47 -16.69
N ARG A 160 -11.93 -4.38 -16.28
CA ARG A 160 -11.12 -5.56 -15.93
C ARG A 160 -11.74 -6.37 -14.79
N MET A 161 -12.23 -5.72 -13.73
CA MET A 161 -12.92 -6.41 -12.64
C MET A 161 -14.17 -7.17 -13.12
N LYS A 162 -14.98 -6.54 -13.98
CA LYS A 162 -16.16 -7.17 -14.59
C LYS A 162 -15.78 -8.37 -15.47
N LEU A 163 -14.71 -8.26 -16.26
CA LEU A 163 -14.21 -9.39 -17.07
C LEU A 163 -13.75 -10.57 -16.21
N LEU A 164 -13.23 -10.30 -15.02
CA LEU A 164 -12.82 -11.31 -14.02
C LEU A 164 -14.03 -11.91 -13.26
N GLY A 165 -15.25 -11.49 -13.57
CA GLY A 165 -16.46 -11.98 -12.94
C GLY A 165 -16.86 -11.29 -11.64
N ALA A 166 -16.14 -10.25 -11.22
CA ALA A 166 -16.48 -9.50 -10.02
C ALA A 166 -17.66 -8.53 -10.26
N GLN A 167 -18.51 -8.37 -9.26
CA GLN A 167 -19.51 -7.32 -9.19
C GLN A 167 -18.88 -6.03 -8.64
N VAL A 168 -18.89 -4.95 -9.43
CA VAL A 168 -18.46 -3.62 -8.95
C VAL A 168 -19.69 -2.90 -8.42
N VAL A 169 -19.66 -2.58 -7.12
CA VAL A 169 -20.72 -1.87 -6.39
C VAL A 169 -20.36 -0.39 -6.31
N SER A 170 -21.16 0.46 -6.97
CA SER A 170 -20.95 1.91 -6.97
C SER A 170 -21.40 2.52 -5.65
N VAL A 171 -20.50 3.28 -5.01
CA VAL A 171 -20.77 4.02 -3.77
C VAL A 171 -20.98 5.51 -4.10
N THR A 172 -22.20 5.98 -3.87
CA THR A 172 -22.66 7.34 -4.21
C THR A 172 -22.75 8.28 -3.01
N SER A 173 -22.44 7.79 -1.80
CA SER A 173 -22.45 8.57 -0.55
C SER A 173 -21.12 9.27 -0.29
N GLY A 174 -21.14 10.33 0.50
CA GLY A 174 -19.96 11.09 0.92
C GLY A 174 -19.19 11.74 -0.24
N SER A 175 -17.86 11.70 -0.18
CA SER A 175 -16.97 12.17 -1.25
C SER A 175 -16.95 11.26 -2.49
N ARG A 176 -17.58 10.10 -2.43
CA ARG A 176 -17.64 9.10 -3.50
C ARG A 176 -16.27 8.58 -3.93
N THR A 177 -15.34 8.48 -2.97
CA THR A 177 -13.97 8.02 -3.15
C THR A 177 -13.65 6.81 -2.26
N LEU A 178 -12.38 6.41 -2.18
CA LEU A 178 -11.90 5.25 -1.43
C LEU A 178 -12.41 5.20 0.03
N LYS A 179 -12.46 6.34 0.74
CA LYS A 179 -12.94 6.38 2.14
C LYS A 179 -14.37 5.86 2.25
N ASP A 180 -15.26 6.29 1.37
CA ASP A 180 -16.66 5.88 1.40
C ASP A 180 -16.86 4.45 0.87
N ALA A 181 -16.02 4.02 -0.07
CA ALA A 181 -15.97 2.62 -0.49
C ALA A 181 -15.61 1.68 0.67
N MET A 182 -14.64 2.05 1.52
CA MET A 182 -14.30 1.30 2.74
C MET A 182 -15.45 1.27 3.74
N ASN A 183 -16.14 2.40 3.93
CA ASN A 183 -17.31 2.47 4.83
C ASN A 183 -18.41 1.49 4.37
N GLU A 184 -18.69 1.44 3.07
CA GLU A 184 -19.73 0.58 2.52
C GLU A 184 -19.33 -0.91 2.57
N ALA A 185 -18.07 -1.22 2.24
CA ALA A 185 -17.53 -2.56 2.40
C ALA A 185 -17.63 -3.06 3.85
N MET A 186 -17.34 -2.21 4.83
CA MET A 186 -17.50 -2.57 6.24
C MET A 186 -18.95 -2.80 6.65
N ARG A 187 -19.92 -2.03 6.12
CA ARG A 187 -21.36 -2.26 6.35
C ARG A 187 -21.82 -3.59 5.74
N ASP A 188 -21.40 -3.89 4.53
CA ASP A 188 -21.68 -5.17 3.88
C ASP A 188 -21.10 -6.33 4.71
N TRP A 189 -19.84 -6.18 5.18
CA TRP A 189 -19.18 -7.20 5.98
C TRP A 189 -19.91 -7.50 7.29
N VAL A 190 -20.33 -6.45 8.02
CA VAL A 190 -21.14 -6.63 9.25
C VAL A 190 -22.40 -7.43 8.97
N THR A 191 -23.05 -7.20 7.82
CA THR A 191 -24.29 -7.87 7.43
C THR A 191 -24.09 -9.31 7.01
N ASN A 192 -22.99 -9.64 6.36
CA ASN A 192 -22.74 -10.91 5.69
C ASN A 192 -21.53 -11.67 6.25
N VAL A 193 -21.17 -11.44 7.49
CA VAL A 193 -19.91 -11.93 8.10
C VAL A 193 -19.76 -13.45 8.10
N GLU A 194 -20.88 -14.18 8.11
CA GLU A 194 -20.89 -15.65 8.21
C GLU A 194 -20.25 -16.32 6.98
N ASP A 195 -20.54 -15.85 5.78
CA ASP A 195 -20.06 -16.44 4.51
C ASP A 195 -19.07 -15.56 3.76
N THR A 196 -18.83 -14.35 4.22
CA THR A 196 -18.04 -13.32 3.53
C THR A 196 -16.74 -13.04 4.25
N PHE A 197 -15.66 -12.96 3.47
CA PHE A 197 -14.36 -12.48 3.93
C PHE A 197 -14.07 -11.10 3.33
N TYR A 198 -13.64 -10.17 4.16
CA TYR A 198 -13.21 -8.86 3.67
C TYR A 198 -11.70 -8.89 3.36
N ILE A 199 -11.35 -8.74 2.09
CA ILE A 199 -9.95 -8.59 1.62
C ILE A 199 -9.59 -7.11 1.71
N ILE A 200 -8.90 -6.68 2.75
CA ILE A 200 -8.47 -5.29 2.92
C ILE A 200 -7.21 -5.01 2.09
N GLY A 201 -7.24 -3.92 1.31
CA GLY A 201 -6.21 -3.59 0.33
C GLY A 201 -5.01 -2.85 0.86
N THR A 202 -5.00 -2.47 2.14
CA THR A 202 -3.92 -1.70 2.74
C THR A 202 -3.63 -2.14 4.17
N VAL A 203 -2.57 -1.62 4.80
CA VAL A 203 -2.18 -1.93 6.19
C VAL A 203 -3.00 -1.14 7.22
N ALA A 204 -4.22 -0.72 6.88
CA ALA A 204 -5.19 -0.13 7.77
C ALA A 204 -6.26 -1.16 8.17
N GLY A 205 -7.22 -0.74 8.98
CA GLY A 205 -8.30 -1.62 9.45
C GLY A 205 -8.04 -2.17 10.85
N PRO A 206 -9.04 -2.90 11.40
CA PRO A 206 -8.92 -3.49 12.73
C PRO A 206 -7.87 -4.61 12.73
N HIS A 207 -7.20 -4.81 13.86
CA HIS A 207 -6.37 -6.00 14.03
C HIS A 207 -7.20 -7.29 13.79
N PRO A 208 -6.69 -8.29 13.03
CA PRO A 208 -5.29 -8.50 12.66
C PRO A 208 -4.88 -7.96 11.27
N TYR A 209 -5.73 -7.23 10.56
CA TYR A 209 -5.46 -6.81 9.18
C TYR A 209 -4.14 -6.07 8.96
N PRO A 210 -3.75 -5.07 9.79
CA PRO A 210 -2.45 -4.40 9.58
C PRO A 210 -1.27 -5.37 9.61
N MET A 211 -1.30 -6.36 10.52
CA MET A 211 -0.29 -7.39 10.61
C MET A 211 -0.31 -8.34 9.40
N LEU A 212 -1.50 -8.84 9.01
CA LEU A 212 -1.65 -9.73 7.87
C LEU A 212 -1.10 -9.12 6.58
N VAL A 213 -1.53 -7.88 6.30
CA VAL A 213 -1.11 -7.18 5.07
C VAL A 213 0.38 -6.89 5.08
N ARG A 214 0.94 -6.46 6.21
CA ARG A 214 2.39 -6.30 6.39
C ARG A 214 3.14 -7.60 6.06
N ASP A 215 2.73 -8.69 6.66
CA ASP A 215 3.44 -9.97 6.55
C ASP A 215 3.41 -10.50 5.11
N PHE A 216 2.26 -10.44 4.43
CA PHE A 216 2.14 -10.84 3.02
C PHE A 216 2.90 -9.91 2.07
N GLN A 217 2.98 -8.61 2.38
CA GLN A 217 3.76 -7.66 1.58
C GLN A 217 5.26 -7.69 1.87
N SER A 218 5.70 -8.26 2.99
CA SER A 218 7.11 -8.29 3.40
C SER A 218 8.01 -9.07 2.44
N VAL A 219 7.45 -9.85 1.53
CA VAL A 219 8.18 -10.48 0.42
C VAL A 219 8.94 -9.44 -0.41
N ILE A 220 8.39 -8.21 -0.57
CA ILE A 220 9.04 -7.10 -1.28
C ILE A 220 10.41 -6.78 -0.67
N GLY A 221 10.45 -6.55 0.63
CA GLY A 221 11.67 -6.18 1.33
C GLY A 221 12.64 -7.35 1.50
N ARG A 222 12.12 -8.58 1.74
CA ARG A 222 12.98 -9.78 1.79
C ARG A 222 13.75 -9.98 0.49
N GLU A 223 13.06 -9.86 -0.65
CA GLU A 223 13.69 -9.96 -1.96
C GLU A 223 14.64 -8.78 -2.23
N ALA A 224 14.22 -7.54 -1.96
CA ALA A 224 15.04 -6.35 -2.16
C ALA A 224 16.35 -6.43 -1.36
N ARG A 225 16.30 -6.95 -0.13
CA ARG A 225 17.48 -7.18 0.72
C ARG A 225 18.44 -8.18 0.09
N ALA A 226 17.96 -9.34 -0.31
CA ALA A 226 18.79 -10.37 -0.94
C ALA A 226 19.38 -9.89 -2.27
N GLN A 227 18.57 -9.21 -3.09
CA GLN A 227 18.97 -8.67 -4.39
C GLN A 227 19.99 -7.53 -4.24
N SER A 228 19.84 -6.63 -3.27
CA SER A 228 20.81 -5.56 -2.99
C SER A 228 22.17 -6.13 -2.57
N LEU A 229 22.18 -7.11 -1.69
CA LEU A 229 23.42 -7.81 -1.30
C LEU A 229 24.08 -8.50 -2.49
N ALA A 230 23.30 -9.16 -3.35
CA ALA A 230 23.83 -9.87 -4.54
C ALA A 230 24.35 -8.91 -5.62
N GLN A 231 23.67 -7.78 -5.87
CA GLN A 231 24.00 -6.86 -6.95
C GLN A 231 24.99 -5.77 -6.53
N CYS A 232 24.89 -5.28 -5.29
CA CYS A 232 25.65 -4.14 -4.80
C CYS A 232 26.69 -4.50 -3.72
N GLY A 233 26.69 -5.75 -3.23
CA GLY A 233 27.60 -6.21 -2.17
C GLY A 233 27.28 -5.64 -0.77
N LYS A 234 26.25 -4.79 -0.64
CA LYS A 234 25.83 -4.16 0.62
C LYS A 234 24.32 -3.93 0.65
N LEU A 235 23.79 -3.62 1.83
CA LEU A 235 22.43 -3.13 2.01
C LEU A 235 22.27 -1.74 1.37
N PRO A 236 21.04 -1.34 0.98
CA PRO A 236 20.80 0.01 0.48
C PRO A 236 21.10 1.06 1.55
N ASP A 237 21.57 2.22 1.12
CA ASP A 237 21.79 3.36 2.01
C ASP A 237 20.43 4.02 2.37
N ALA A 238 19.46 3.94 1.44
CA ALA A 238 18.10 4.42 1.69
C ALA A 238 17.04 3.59 0.96
N LEU A 239 15.85 3.51 1.58
CA LEU A 239 14.62 2.97 0.99
C LEU A 239 13.61 4.10 0.83
N VAL A 240 12.92 4.15 -0.30
CA VAL A 240 11.86 5.13 -0.59
C VAL A 240 10.62 4.40 -1.11
N ALA A 241 9.45 4.74 -0.56
CA ALA A 241 8.17 4.22 -1.03
C ALA A 241 7.05 5.24 -0.82
N CYS A 242 6.05 5.24 -1.71
CA CYS A 242 4.86 6.08 -1.54
C CYS A 242 3.96 5.54 -0.42
N VAL A 243 3.27 6.45 0.26
CA VAL A 243 2.39 6.14 1.38
C VAL A 243 1.02 6.81 1.18
N GLY A 244 0.01 5.97 0.87
CA GLY A 244 -1.39 6.27 1.12
C GLY A 244 -1.78 5.53 2.40
N GLY A 245 -2.48 4.38 2.31
CA GLY A 245 -2.58 3.48 3.48
C GLY A 245 -1.25 2.81 3.85
N GLY A 246 -0.30 2.66 2.92
CA GLY A 246 1.09 2.31 3.17
C GLY A 246 1.48 0.84 3.00
N SER A 247 0.67 0.00 2.34
CA SER A 247 0.96 -1.44 2.23
C SER A 247 2.25 -1.75 1.46
N ASN A 248 2.52 -1.02 0.36
CA ASN A 248 3.76 -1.20 -0.39
C ASN A 248 4.99 -0.76 0.40
N ALA A 249 4.87 0.33 1.15
CA ALA A 249 5.95 0.89 1.93
C ALA A 249 6.31 -0.02 3.11
N ILE A 250 5.33 -0.48 3.90
CA ILE A 250 5.62 -1.40 5.00
C ILE A 250 6.18 -2.73 4.50
N GLY A 251 5.71 -3.21 3.34
CA GLY A 251 6.25 -4.42 2.71
C GLY A 251 7.73 -4.31 2.36
N LEU A 252 8.17 -3.12 1.91
CA LEU A 252 9.58 -2.84 1.67
C LEU A 252 10.35 -2.64 2.98
N PHE A 253 9.81 -1.83 3.92
CA PHE A 253 10.52 -1.36 5.11
C PHE A 253 10.66 -2.42 6.20
N HIS A 254 9.61 -3.22 6.44
CA HIS A 254 9.56 -4.14 7.58
C HIS A 254 10.77 -5.07 7.68
N PRO A 255 11.27 -5.72 6.60
CA PRO A 255 12.46 -6.56 6.67
C PRO A 255 13.78 -5.82 6.95
N PHE A 256 13.77 -4.48 6.94
CA PHE A 256 14.94 -3.64 7.21
C PHE A 256 14.83 -2.83 8.51
N LEU A 257 13.77 -3.00 9.31
CA LEU A 257 13.54 -2.17 10.49
C LEU A 257 14.70 -2.23 11.49
N GLN A 258 15.38 -3.36 11.58
CA GLN A 258 16.54 -3.57 12.48
C GLN A 258 17.88 -3.07 11.89
N ASP A 259 17.92 -2.71 10.61
CA ASP A 259 19.13 -2.22 9.96
C ASP A 259 19.23 -0.69 10.13
N GLU A 260 19.81 -0.24 11.23
CA GLU A 260 19.92 1.19 11.58
C GLU A 260 20.66 2.02 10.51
N SER A 261 21.59 1.38 9.76
CA SER A 261 22.33 2.03 8.67
C SER A 261 21.47 2.31 7.44
N VAL A 262 20.27 1.74 7.33
CA VAL A 262 19.36 1.92 6.20
C VAL A 262 18.36 3.01 6.56
N ALA A 263 18.47 4.18 5.89
CA ALA A 263 17.48 5.24 6.03
C ALA A 263 16.17 4.86 5.32
N MET A 264 15.01 5.32 5.84
CA MET A 264 13.71 4.98 5.25
C MET A 264 12.85 6.23 5.10
N TYR A 265 12.27 6.39 3.90
CA TYR A 265 11.45 7.54 3.55
C TYR A 265 10.10 7.09 3.01
N GLY A 266 9.03 7.42 3.73
CA GLY A 266 7.65 7.30 3.26
C GLY A 266 7.20 8.61 2.63
N VAL A 267 6.73 8.56 1.39
CA VAL A 267 6.34 9.77 0.64
C VAL A 267 4.83 9.83 0.50
N GLU A 268 4.22 10.82 1.14
CA GLU A 268 2.79 11.11 1.09
C GLU A 268 2.44 12.05 -0.06
N ALA A 269 1.15 12.09 -0.44
CA ALA A 269 0.66 13.03 -1.45
C ALA A 269 0.50 14.44 -0.86
N GLY A 270 1.38 15.33 -1.27
CA GLY A 270 1.33 16.75 -0.93
C GLY A 270 0.26 17.55 -1.69
N GLY A 271 -0.42 16.91 -2.66
CA GLY A 271 -1.50 17.52 -3.43
C GLY A 271 -1.10 18.83 -4.07
N LYS A 272 -1.90 19.86 -3.86
CA LYS A 272 -1.59 21.22 -4.33
C LYS A 272 -0.67 22.02 -3.40
N GLY A 273 -0.14 21.38 -2.36
CA GLY A 273 0.70 21.97 -1.31
C GLY A 273 0.08 21.78 0.07
N LEU A 274 0.91 21.47 1.08
CA LEU A 274 0.43 21.17 2.43
C LEU A 274 -0.31 22.36 3.07
N GLU A 275 0.08 23.58 2.71
CA GLU A 275 -0.51 24.84 3.20
C GLU A 275 -1.89 25.13 2.61
N THR A 276 -2.27 24.47 1.51
CA THR A 276 -3.56 24.71 0.84
C THR A 276 -4.72 23.98 1.50
N GLY A 277 -4.41 22.91 2.27
CA GLY A 277 -5.40 21.96 2.77
C GLY A 277 -5.88 20.94 1.72
N GLU A 278 -5.49 21.09 0.45
CA GLU A 278 -5.81 20.15 -0.64
C GLU A 278 -4.66 19.15 -0.84
N HIS A 279 -4.56 18.18 0.06
CA HIS A 279 -3.53 17.13 0.08
C HIS A 279 -4.02 15.88 0.83
N ALA A 280 -3.22 14.80 0.83
CA ALA A 280 -3.49 13.55 1.54
C ALA A 280 -2.22 13.10 2.33
N ALA A 281 -1.79 13.93 3.30
CA ALA A 281 -0.55 13.73 4.04
C ALA A 281 -0.78 13.66 5.57
N PRO A 282 -1.50 12.63 6.08
CA PRO A 282 -1.84 12.52 7.50
C PRO A 282 -0.61 12.38 8.42
N LEU A 283 0.47 11.76 7.97
CA LEU A 283 1.69 11.66 8.77
C LEU A 283 2.44 12.99 8.84
N SER A 284 2.40 13.80 7.80
CA SER A 284 3.08 15.11 7.79
C SER A 284 2.38 16.13 8.69
N ILE A 285 1.04 16.28 8.60
CA ILE A 285 0.29 17.34 9.29
C ILE A 285 -1.00 16.90 10.00
N GLY A 286 -1.37 15.62 9.92
CA GLY A 286 -2.58 15.10 10.58
C GLY A 286 -2.45 14.93 12.10
N SER A 287 -3.50 14.47 12.72
CA SER A 287 -3.58 14.22 14.17
C SER A 287 -4.09 12.81 14.48
N PRO A 288 -3.77 12.24 15.67
CA PRO A 288 -4.25 10.90 16.04
C PRO A 288 -5.76 10.84 16.22
N GLY A 289 -6.39 9.83 15.61
CA GLY A 289 -7.82 9.56 15.72
C GLY A 289 -8.15 8.11 15.38
N VAL A 290 -9.42 7.78 15.23
CA VAL A 290 -9.91 6.44 14.87
C VAL A 290 -10.64 6.51 13.53
N LEU A 291 -10.21 5.67 12.59
CA LEU A 291 -10.85 5.52 11.28
C LEU A 291 -10.78 4.06 10.83
N HIS A 292 -11.84 3.55 10.20
CA HIS A 292 -11.90 2.19 9.63
C HIS A 292 -11.40 1.09 10.58
N GLY A 293 -11.75 1.21 11.87
CA GLY A 293 -11.49 0.16 12.86
C GLY A 293 -10.12 0.17 13.52
N ASN A 294 -9.25 1.16 13.25
CA ASN A 294 -7.97 1.32 13.93
C ASN A 294 -7.68 2.77 14.34
N ARG A 295 -6.82 2.94 15.35
CA ARG A 295 -6.30 4.24 15.72
C ARG A 295 -5.02 4.52 14.94
N THR A 296 -4.96 5.72 14.32
CA THR A 296 -3.83 6.14 13.49
C THR A 296 -3.74 7.66 13.38
N TYR A 297 -2.85 8.21 12.55
CA TYR A 297 -2.89 9.62 12.14
C TYR A 297 -3.94 9.83 11.05
N LEU A 298 -4.71 10.91 11.16
CA LEU A 298 -5.83 11.25 10.29
C LEU A 298 -5.78 12.71 9.84
N MET A 299 -6.33 12.95 8.66
CA MET A 299 -6.77 14.27 8.21
C MET A 299 -8.14 14.54 8.86
N GLN A 300 -8.17 15.29 9.94
CA GLN A 300 -9.41 15.63 10.67
C GLN A 300 -9.33 17.05 11.22
N ASP A 301 -10.49 17.66 11.38
CA ASP A 301 -10.64 18.97 12.01
C ASP A 301 -10.57 18.88 13.54
N LYS A 302 -10.72 20.03 14.21
CA LYS A 302 -10.70 20.12 15.68
C LYS A 302 -11.86 19.39 16.37
N ASP A 303 -12.95 19.10 15.63
CA ASP A 303 -14.14 18.42 16.12
C ASP A 303 -14.10 16.91 15.77
N GLY A 304 -13.00 16.44 15.17
CA GLY A 304 -12.76 15.05 14.79
C GLY A 304 -13.47 14.62 13.50
N GLN A 305 -13.98 15.59 12.70
CA GLN A 305 -14.56 15.29 11.39
C GLN A 305 -13.45 15.06 10.38
N ILE A 306 -13.59 14.00 9.58
CA ILE A 306 -12.62 13.68 8.54
C ILE A 306 -12.68 14.72 7.44
N LEU A 307 -11.54 15.32 7.14
CA LEU A 307 -11.39 16.28 6.05
C LEU A 307 -11.36 15.56 4.71
N GLU A 308 -11.87 16.23 3.68
CA GLU A 308 -11.66 15.78 2.30
C GLU A 308 -10.19 15.88 1.96
N THR A 309 -9.71 14.90 1.22
CA THR A 309 -8.32 14.81 0.77
C THR A 309 -8.23 15.07 -0.72
N HIS A 310 -7.03 15.37 -1.20
CA HIS A 310 -6.74 15.55 -2.62
C HIS A 310 -5.39 14.93 -2.99
N SER A 311 -5.37 14.23 -4.10
CA SER A 311 -4.16 13.78 -4.78
C SER A 311 -4.45 13.56 -6.25
N VAL A 312 -3.50 13.87 -7.11
CA VAL A 312 -3.52 13.47 -8.53
C VAL A 312 -3.57 11.95 -8.68
N SER A 313 -3.06 11.24 -7.68
CA SER A 313 -3.08 9.77 -7.59
C SER A 313 -4.25 9.29 -6.73
N ALA A 314 -5.23 8.62 -7.35
CA ALA A 314 -6.38 8.06 -6.64
C ALA A 314 -5.99 7.03 -5.55
N GLY A 315 -4.85 6.35 -5.68
CA GLY A 315 -4.37 5.38 -4.68
C GLY A 315 -3.72 6.01 -3.45
N LEU A 316 -3.41 7.31 -3.49
CA LEU A 316 -2.91 8.08 -2.35
C LEU A 316 -3.96 9.02 -1.75
N ASP A 317 -5.13 9.14 -2.39
CA ASP A 317 -6.23 10.00 -1.94
C ASP A 317 -6.99 9.32 -0.78
N TYR A 318 -6.39 9.34 0.41
CA TYR A 318 -6.90 8.70 1.61
C TYR A 318 -6.53 9.50 2.87
N PRO A 319 -7.50 9.79 3.76
CA PRO A 319 -7.30 10.66 4.91
C PRO A 319 -6.61 10.00 6.10
N GLY A 320 -6.24 8.74 6.02
CA GLY A 320 -5.61 7.98 7.09
C GLY A 320 -4.37 7.22 6.60
N VAL A 321 -3.75 6.46 7.51
CA VAL A 321 -2.57 5.64 7.22
C VAL A 321 -2.56 4.39 8.09
N GLY A 322 -1.76 3.40 7.74
CA GLY A 322 -1.56 2.21 8.57
C GLY A 322 -1.00 2.54 9.95
N PRO A 323 -1.47 1.88 11.02
CA PRO A 323 -1.07 2.19 12.39
C PRO A 323 0.41 1.90 12.67
N GLU A 324 1.02 0.96 11.98
CA GLU A 324 2.46 0.69 12.10
C GLU A 324 3.28 1.87 11.55
N HIS A 325 2.86 2.50 10.44
CA HIS A 325 3.49 3.72 9.94
C HIS A 325 3.39 4.88 10.94
N ALA A 326 2.23 5.03 11.57
CA ALA A 326 2.03 6.04 12.62
C ALA A 326 3.00 5.82 13.80
N TRP A 327 3.19 4.58 14.20
CA TRP A 327 4.14 4.21 15.24
C TRP A 327 5.59 4.40 14.81
N LEU A 328 5.97 3.98 13.60
CA LEU A 328 7.33 4.15 13.05
C LEU A 328 7.73 5.63 12.94
N LYS A 329 6.77 6.51 12.64
CA LYS A 329 6.95 7.96 12.72
C LYS A 329 7.26 8.41 14.16
N ASP A 330 6.42 8.00 15.13
CA ASP A 330 6.55 8.44 16.51
C ASP A 330 7.87 8.02 17.16
N ILE A 331 8.40 6.84 16.80
CA ILE A 331 9.71 6.37 17.27
C ILE A 331 10.90 6.89 16.43
N GLY A 332 10.63 7.62 15.34
CA GLY A 332 11.66 8.21 14.48
C GLY A 332 12.39 7.19 13.58
N ARG A 333 11.86 5.97 13.38
CA ARG A 333 12.53 4.96 12.54
C ARG A 333 12.37 5.22 11.05
N VAL A 334 11.25 5.79 10.65
CA VAL A 334 10.94 6.17 9.26
C VAL A 334 10.65 7.65 9.20
N GLN A 335 11.23 8.34 8.23
CA GLN A 335 10.94 9.73 7.92
C GLN A 335 9.78 9.79 6.92
N TYR A 336 8.79 10.63 7.20
CA TYR A 336 7.68 10.85 6.29
C TYR A 336 7.76 12.25 5.73
N VAL A 337 7.67 12.34 4.41
CA VAL A 337 7.77 13.56 3.63
C VAL A 337 6.61 13.60 2.63
N ALA A 338 6.37 14.76 2.03
CA ALA A 338 5.35 14.90 1.01
C ALA A 338 5.96 15.35 -0.32
N ALA A 339 5.38 14.86 -1.43
CA ALA A 339 5.61 15.38 -2.76
C ALA A 339 4.30 15.91 -3.32
N ASN A 340 4.30 17.10 -3.94
CA ASN A 340 3.10 17.67 -4.54
C ASN A 340 2.81 17.08 -5.93
N ASP A 341 1.64 17.42 -6.48
CA ASP A 341 1.17 16.87 -7.76
C ASP A 341 2.11 17.22 -8.92
N ASP A 342 2.66 18.46 -8.97
CA ASP A 342 3.60 18.89 -10.01
C ASP A 342 4.92 18.13 -9.95
N GLU A 343 5.45 17.92 -8.75
CA GLU A 343 6.66 17.14 -8.53
C GLU A 343 6.48 15.68 -8.95
N ALA A 344 5.32 15.10 -8.61
CA ALA A 344 4.98 13.74 -8.99
C ALA A 344 4.86 13.59 -10.52
N LEU A 345 4.15 14.50 -11.19
CA LEU A 345 4.04 14.50 -12.65
C LEU A 345 5.38 14.69 -13.34
N ALA A 346 6.24 15.58 -12.84
CA ALA A 346 7.58 15.77 -13.38
C ALA A 346 8.43 14.48 -13.26
N ALA A 347 8.36 13.79 -12.13
CA ALA A 347 9.06 12.53 -11.92
C ALA A 347 8.48 11.37 -12.79
N PHE A 348 7.15 11.33 -12.96
CA PHE A 348 6.47 10.40 -13.86
C PHE A 348 7.04 10.52 -15.28
N HIS A 349 7.08 11.75 -15.84
CA HIS A 349 7.59 11.99 -17.16
C HIS A 349 9.09 11.70 -17.28
N ARG A 350 9.87 12.06 -16.28
CA ARG A 350 11.31 11.82 -16.30
C ARG A 350 11.62 10.33 -16.35
N LEU A 351 11.07 9.53 -15.46
CA LEU A 351 11.27 8.08 -15.47
C LEU A 351 10.81 7.46 -16.79
N THR A 352 9.65 7.89 -17.30
CA THR A 352 9.09 7.41 -18.57
C THR A 352 10.02 7.71 -19.74
N ARG A 353 10.54 8.93 -19.85
CA ARG A 353 11.38 9.36 -20.99
C ARG A 353 12.82 8.84 -20.90
N VAL A 354 13.36 8.71 -19.68
CA VAL A 354 14.75 8.34 -19.48
C VAL A 354 14.94 6.82 -19.45
N GLU A 355 14.06 6.08 -18.77
CA GLU A 355 14.18 4.63 -18.61
C GLU A 355 13.16 3.83 -19.43
N GLY A 356 12.18 4.48 -20.07
CA GLY A 356 11.10 3.77 -20.76
C GLY A 356 10.13 3.04 -19.80
N ILE A 357 10.08 3.46 -18.53
CA ILE A 357 9.24 2.86 -17.51
C ILE A 357 8.18 3.88 -17.09
N MET A 358 6.91 3.59 -17.36
CA MET A 358 5.76 4.40 -16.88
C MET A 358 5.35 3.93 -15.48
N PRO A 359 5.70 4.67 -14.42
CA PRO A 359 5.30 4.30 -13.07
C PRO A 359 3.83 4.65 -12.83
N ALA A 360 3.16 3.98 -11.91
CA ALA A 360 1.90 4.49 -11.37
C ALA A 360 2.12 5.88 -10.73
N LEU A 361 1.11 6.74 -10.76
CA LEU A 361 1.18 8.09 -10.14
C LEU A 361 1.50 8.01 -8.64
N GLU A 362 1.08 6.93 -7.97
CA GLU A 362 1.49 6.63 -6.59
C GLU A 362 3.02 6.58 -6.48
N THR A 363 3.66 5.78 -7.34
CA THR A 363 5.13 5.63 -7.35
C THR A 363 5.83 6.93 -7.77
N ALA A 364 5.21 7.72 -8.63
CA ALA A 364 5.78 8.99 -9.08
C ALA A 364 6.02 9.97 -7.92
N HIS A 365 5.19 9.95 -6.86
CA HIS A 365 5.45 10.70 -5.62
C HIS A 365 6.74 10.22 -4.93
N ALA A 366 6.92 8.90 -4.83
CA ALA A 366 8.14 8.34 -4.27
C ALA A 366 9.38 8.70 -5.10
N MET A 367 9.27 8.65 -6.43
CA MET A 367 10.34 9.05 -7.36
C MET A 367 10.73 10.52 -7.20
N ALA A 368 9.75 11.42 -7.04
CA ALA A 368 10.02 12.85 -6.84
C ALA A 368 10.92 13.13 -5.64
N HIS A 369 10.73 12.39 -4.54
CA HIS A 369 11.61 12.49 -3.37
C HIS A 369 12.93 11.75 -3.59
N ALA A 370 12.90 10.54 -4.17
CA ALA A 370 14.07 9.72 -4.37
C ALA A 370 15.12 10.40 -5.26
N GLU A 371 14.70 11.14 -6.29
CA GLU A 371 15.57 11.92 -7.16
C GLU A 371 16.30 13.04 -6.39
N LYS A 372 15.57 13.78 -5.53
CA LYS A 372 16.17 14.82 -4.68
C LYS A 372 17.15 14.22 -3.66
N LEU A 373 16.77 13.09 -3.06
CA LEU A 373 17.62 12.38 -2.11
C LEU A 373 18.90 11.89 -2.80
N ALA A 374 18.78 11.18 -3.93
CA ALA A 374 19.92 10.66 -4.67
C ALA A 374 20.91 11.76 -5.08
N ALA A 375 20.41 12.90 -5.57
CA ALA A 375 21.24 14.06 -5.93
C ALA A 375 22.07 14.61 -4.75
N SER A 376 21.63 14.39 -3.52
CA SER A 376 22.34 14.84 -2.30
C SER A 376 23.31 13.81 -1.73
N MET A 377 23.32 12.58 -2.27
CA MET A 377 24.14 11.46 -1.80
C MET A 377 25.35 11.22 -2.70
N SER A 378 26.32 10.40 -2.24
CA SER A 378 27.51 10.09 -3.03
C SER A 378 27.26 8.99 -4.07
N PRO A 379 28.06 8.93 -5.16
CA PRO A 379 27.91 7.90 -6.21
C PRO A 379 28.12 6.45 -5.72
N GLU A 380 28.79 6.25 -4.59
CA GLU A 380 29.01 4.92 -4.01
C GLU A 380 27.80 4.43 -3.22
N GLN A 381 26.84 5.33 -2.96
CA GLN A 381 25.60 5.02 -2.27
C GLN A 381 24.52 4.57 -3.26
N HIS A 382 23.50 3.86 -2.75
CA HIS A 382 22.35 3.53 -3.57
C HIS A 382 21.04 3.62 -2.80
N VAL A 383 20.03 4.06 -3.52
CA VAL A 383 18.65 4.21 -3.03
C VAL A 383 17.78 3.15 -3.71
N VAL A 384 17.02 2.40 -2.93
CA VAL A 384 16.01 1.48 -3.47
C VAL A 384 14.63 2.12 -3.38
N VAL A 385 13.98 2.26 -4.52
CA VAL A 385 12.61 2.77 -4.62
C VAL A 385 11.66 1.62 -4.93
N ASN A 386 10.57 1.51 -4.18
CA ASN A 386 9.51 0.56 -4.51
C ASN A 386 8.67 1.08 -5.67
N LEU A 387 8.86 0.54 -6.87
CA LEU A 387 8.00 0.81 -8.01
C LEU A 387 6.73 -0.03 -7.88
N SER A 388 5.79 0.50 -7.08
CA SER A 388 4.67 -0.23 -6.49
C SER A 388 3.60 -0.69 -7.50
N GLY A 389 3.56 -0.05 -8.68
CA GLY A 389 2.65 -0.40 -9.76
C GLY A 389 2.98 0.32 -11.06
N ARG A 390 2.39 -0.16 -12.16
CA ARG A 390 2.57 0.42 -13.50
C ARG A 390 1.56 1.53 -13.77
N GLY A 391 1.96 2.47 -14.64
CA GLY A 391 1.22 3.69 -14.96
C GLY A 391 0.16 3.57 -16.05
N ASP A 392 -0.02 2.39 -16.67
CA ASP A 392 -1.00 2.23 -17.76
C ASP A 392 -2.42 2.67 -17.35
N LYS A 393 -2.77 2.48 -16.09
CA LYS A 393 -4.06 2.92 -15.53
C LYS A 393 -4.22 4.44 -15.47
N ASP A 394 -3.11 5.18 -15.45
CA ASP A 394 -3.07 6.62 -15.19
C ASP A 394 -2.91 7.45 -16.47
N ILE A 395 -2.68 6.80 -17.64
CA ILE A 395 -2.41 7.47 -18.91
C ILE A 395 -3.52 8.50 -19.26
N LEU A 396 -4.79 8.12 -19.10
CA LEU A 396 -5.91 9.03 -19.39
C LEU A 396 -5.96 10.21 -18.40
N THR A 397 -5.60 9.99 -17.15
CA THR A 397 -5.51 11.06 -16.14
C THR A 397 -4.39 12.04 -16.49
N VAL A 398 -3.21 11.52 -16.83
CA VAL A 398 -2.05 12.35 -17.23
C VAL A 398 -2.37 13.13 -18.50
N ALA A 399 -2.95 12.48 -19.52
CA ALA A 399 -3.34 13.14 -20.77
C ALA A 399 -4.33 14.30 -20.51
N ALA A 400 -5.35 14.06 -19.67
CA ALA A 400 -6.34 15.08 -19.32
C ALA A 400 -5.71 16.28 -18.59
N LEU A 401 -4.73 16.04 -17.69
CA LEU A 401 -3.99 17.10 -16.99
C LEU A 401 -3.13 17.94 -17.96
N GLU A 402 -2.64 17.32 -19.02
CA GLU A 402 -1.87 17.99 -20.08
C GLU A 402 -2.75 18.62 -21.19
N GLY A 403 -4.08 18.50 -21.09
CA GLY A 403 -5.01 19.01 -22.09
C GLY A 403 -5.00 18.21 -23.40
N ILE A 404 -4.58 16.96 -23.36
CA ILE A 404 -4.51 16.04 -24.51
C ILE A 404 -5.78 15.19 -24.54
N GLU A 405 -6.53 15.22 -25.63
CA GLU A 405 -7.62 14.29 -25.93
C GLU A 405 -7.05 12.98 -26.48
N VAL A 406 -7.42 11.83 -25.89
CA VAL A 406 -6.96 10.48 -26.24
C VAL A 406 -8.12 9.65 -26.76
#